data_29516bd158227d00274523dbf5ef1607
#
_entry.id   29516bd158227d00274523dbf5ef1607
#
_cell.length_a   1.000
_cell.length_b   1.000
_cell.length_c   1.000
_cell.angle_alpha   90.00
_cell.angle_beta   90.00
_cell.angle_gamma   90.00
#
_symmetry.space_group_name_H-M   'P 1'
#
loop_
_entity.id
_entity.type
_entity.pdbx_description
1 polymer ?
#
loop_
_entity_poly.entity_id
_entity_poly.type
_entity_poly.pdbx_seq_one_letter_code
_entity_poly.pdbx_strand_id
1 'polypeptide(L)'
;MKTTIKNKEHNMKTKNVFKASILTLLLGVSVNSNAASDDECAIWLCAPVGFPPGCESARNAMHHRVKHHKSPIPAWSSCSNNNNDGMQDQDGVAAYLPERTVKTEKCLEYRPGVDSYGRSICQNFEYKTLPETYIKGTPCNRYCGSTGCHSSPQGCTATYHYVEIFQNGQQIGETYYFTY
;
A
#
# COMPACT_ATOMS: atom_id res chain seq x y z
N MET A 1 -59.89 -57.85 27.29
CA MET A 1 -59.99 -56.83 28.35
C MET A 1 -59.81 -55.46 27.66
N LYS A 2 -60.93 -54.70 27.61
CA LYS A 2 -60.95 -53.36 26.97
C LYS A 2 -60.74 -52.33 28.08
N THR A 3 -59.73 -51.45 27.93
CA THR A 3 -59.61 -50.31 28.80
C THR A 3 -59.71 -49.03 27.97
N THR A 4 -60.83 -48.36 28.14
CA THR A 4 -61.18 -47.10 27.51
C THR A 4 -60.57 -45.96 28.32
N ILE A 5 -59.73 -45.13 27.79
CA ILE A 5 -59.29 -43.90 28.46
C ILE A 5 -59.96 -42.71 27.75
N LYS A 6 -60.77 -42.01 28.56
CA LYS A 6 -61.44 -40.77 28.14
C LYS A 6 -60.49 -39.61 28.08
N ASN A 7 -60.42 -38.99 26.92
CA ASN A 7 -59.78 -37.67 26.78
C ASN A 7 -60.76 -36.59 27.23
N LYS A 8 -60.32 -35.80 28.17
CA LYS A 8 -61.00 -34.63 28.69
C LYS A 8 -60.54 -33.41 27.93
N GLU A 9 -61.41 -32.85 27.08
CA GLU A 9 -61.16 -31.57 26.42
C GLU A 9 -61.07 -30.44 27.44
N HIS A 10 -59.95 -29.76 27.52
CA HIS A 10 -59.85 -28.50 28.23
C HIS A 10 -59.94 -27.37 27.23
N ASN A 11 -61.11 -26.83 27.12
CA ASN A 11 -61.44 -25.61 26.38
C ASN A 11 -60.84 -24.40 27.12
N MET A 12 -59.72 -23.93 26.72
CA MET A 12 -59.13 -22.71 27.25
C MET A 12 -59.25 -21.62 26.21
N LYS A 13 -60.21 -20.73 26.39
CA LYS A 13 -60.40 -19.48 25.72
C LYS A 13 -59.22 -18.57 26.06
N THR A 14 -58.22 -18.49 25.20
CA THR A 14 -57.23 -17.41 25.23
C THR A 14 -57.59 -16.41 24.17
N LYS A 15 -58.08 -15.29 24.66
CA LYS A 15 -58.42 -14.08 23.93
C LYS A 15 -57.18 -13.50 23.27
N ASN A 16 -57.33 -13.11 22.00
CA ASN A 16 -56.71 -12.00 21.31
C ASN A 16 -55.75 -11.13 22.13
N VAL A 17 -54.45 -11.39 22.10
CA VAL A 17 -53.41 -10.43 22.42
C VAL A 17 -52.12 -10.84 21.66
N PHE A 18 -52.09 -10.77 20.34
CA PHE A 18 -50.82 -10.74 19.58
C PHE A 18 -51.12 -10.26 18.16
N LYS A 19 -51.84 -9.13 18.07
CA LYS A 19 -51.82 -8.29 16.87
C LYS A 19 -51.08 -7.00 17.21
N ALA A 20 -49.85 -7.09 17.52
CA ALA A 20 -48.98 -5.91 17.53
C ALA A 20 -47.57 -6.41 17.50
N SER A 21 -46.76 -5.86 16.60
CA SER A 21 -45.32 -5.90 16.62
C SER A 21 -44.61 -6.99 15.81
N ILE A 22 -44.93 -7.13 14.52
CA ILE A 22 -43.91 -7.48 13.52
C ILE A 22 -43.94 -6.39 12.43
N LEU A 23 -43.87 -5.16 12.90
CA LEU A 23 -43.56 -4.01 12.05
C LEU A 23 -42.29 -3.37 12.64
N THR A 24 -41.27 -4.15 12.74
CA THR A 24 -40.01 -3.61 13.24
C THR A 24 -38.84 -4.21 12.49
N LEU A 25 -38.05 -3.27 12.04
CA LEU A 25 -36.66 -3.43 11.66
C LEU A 25 -36.38 -4.15 10.31
N LEU A 26 -36.99 -3.68 9.26
CA LEU A 26 -36.21 -3.38 8.08
C LEU A 26 -35.53 -2.02 8.31
N LEU A 27 -34.79 -1.89 9.38
CA LEU A 27 -33.67 -0.94 9.41
C LEU A 27 -32.72 -1.46 8.34
N GLY A 28 -32.90 -0.92 7.14
CA GLY A 28 -31.94 -1.07 6.06
C GLY A 28 -30.59 -0.73 6.63
N VAL A 29 -29.76 -1.73 6.83
CA VAL A 29 -28.33 -1.53 6.79
C VAL A 29 -28.11 -1.05 5.36
N SER A 30 -28.14 0.26 5.18
CA SER A 30 -27.57 0.90 4.01
C SER A 30 -26.10 0.52 4.08
N VAL A 31 -25.74 -0.60 3.46
CA VAL A 31 -24.38 -0.83 3.03
C VAL A 31 -24.13 0.34 2.10
N ASN A 32 -23.53 1.41 2.65
CA ASN A 32 -22.89 2.41 1.83
C ASN A 32 -21.85 1.64 1.02
N SER A 33 -22.25 1.11 -0.11
CA SER A 33 -21.32 0.79 -1.18
C SER A 33 -20.77 2.15 -1.60
N ASN A 34 -19.70 2.58 -0.94
CA ASN A 34 -18.93 3.73 -1.39
C ASN A 34 -18.30 3.32 -2.72
N ALA A 35 -19.06 3.47 -3.80
CA ALA A 35 -18.45 3.52 -5.11
C ALA A 35 -17.38 4.63 -5.04
N ALA A 36 -16.20 4.35 -5.54
CA ALA A 36 -15.16 5.36 -5.65
C ALA A 36 -15.65 6.48 -6.57
N SER A 37 -15.19 7.70 -6.33
CA SER A 37 -15.51 8.81 -7.23
C SER A 37 -14.83 8.65 -8.58
N ASP A 38 -15.29 9.37 -9.59
CA ASP A 38 -14.66 9.36 -10.92
C ASP A 38 -13.18 9.75 -10.85
N ASP A 39 -12.82 10.73 -10.01
CA ASP A 39 -11.44 11.15 -9.78
C ASP A 39 -10.61 10.06 -9.10
N GLU A 40 -11.20 9.34 -8.14
CA GLU A 40 -10.52 8.19 -7.52
C GLU A 40 -10.35 7.05 -8.53
N CYS A 41 -11.32 6.80 -9.39
CA CYS A 41 -11.22 5.76 -10.42
C CYS A 41 -10.23 6.14 -11.54
N ALA A 42 -10.08 7.43 -11.84
CA ALA A 42 -9.09 7.91 -12.79
C ALA A 42 -7.64 7.64 -12.33
N ILE A 43 -7.39 7.36 -11.05
CA ILE A 43 -6.06 6.99 -10.54
C ILE A 43 -5.53 5.75 -11.28
N TRP A 44 -6.38 4.77 -11.58
CA TRP A 44 -6.01 3.56 -12.30
C TRP A 44 -5.41 3.81 -13.69
N LEU A 45 -5.85 4.88 -14.35
CA LEU A 45 -5.38 5.26 -15.68
C LEU A 45 -4.19 6.22 -15.61
N CYS A 46 -4.17 7.09 -14.59
CA CYS A 46 -3.19 8.17 -14.49
C CYS A 46 -1.89 7.76 -13.81
N ALA A 47 -1.94 6.86 -12.81
CA ALA A 47 -0.76 6.46 -12.05
C ALA A 47 0.32 5.76 -12.92
N PRO A 48 -0.02 4.83 -13.83
CA PRO A 48 0.97 4.15 -14.66
C PRO A 48 1.78 5.07 -15.58
N VAL A 49 1.25 6.26 -15.87
CA VAL A 49 1.87 7.25 -16.76
C VAL A 49 2.37 8.49 -16.01
N GLY A 50 2.44 8.41 -14.66
CA GLY A 50 3.03 9.46 -13.83
C GLY A 50 2.18 10.71 -13.66
N PHE A 51 0.85 10.62 -13.78
CA PHE A 51 -0.09 11.74 -13.67
C PHE A 51 0.23 12.92 -14.60
N PRO A 52 0.18 12.73 -15.92
CA PRO A 52 0.42 13.79 -16.89
C PRO A 52 -0.65 14.91 -16.78
N PRO A 53 -0.48 16.04 -17.50
CA PRO A 53 -1.50 17.07 -17.59
C PRO A 53 -2.87 16.49 -17.91
N GLY A 54 -3.90 16.93 -17.17
CA GLY A 54 -5.26 16.37 -17.21
C GLY A 54 -5.56 15.30 -16.15
N CYS A 55 -4.53 14.85 -15.41
CA CYS A 55 -4.68 13.89 -14.31
C CYS A 55 -4.56 14.52 -12.92
N GLU A 56 -4.64 15.85 -12.80
CA GLU A 56 -4.45 16.58 -11.54
C GLU A 56 -5.50 16.19 -10.49
N SER A 57 -6.77 16.05 -10.88
CA SER A 57 -7.84 15.63 -9.96
C SER A 57 -7.62 14.22 -9.44
N ALA A 58 -7.21 13.29 -10.30
CA ALA A 58 -6.87 11.93 -9.90
C ALA A 58 -5.68 11.89 -8.93
N ARG A 59 -4.63 12.67 -9.18
CA ARG A 59 -3.48 12.79 -8.27
C ARG A 59 -3.90 13.37 -6.92
N ASN A 60 -4.73 14.41 -6.90
CA ASN A 60 -5.25 15.00 -5.68
C ASN A 60 -6.12 14.01 -4.90
N ALA A 61 -6.96 13.23 -5.59
CA ALA A 61 -7.77 12.17 -4.99
C ALA A 61 -6.88 11.10 -4.35
N MET A 62 -5.80 10.68 -5.02
CA MET A 62 -4.83 9.73 -4.47
C MET A 62 -4.17 10.27 -3.18
N HIS A 63 -3.68 11.51 -3.19
CA HIS A 63 -3.10 12.15 -1.99
C HIS A 63 -4.12 12.29 -0.86
N HIS A 64 -5.37 12.63 -1.18
CA HIS A 64 -6.44 12.71 -0.20
C HIS A 64 -6.70 11.35 0.46
N ARG A 65 -6.72 10.26 -0.32
CA ARG A 65 -6.89 8.91 0.21
C ARG A 65 -5.78 8.56 1.20
N VAL A 66 -4.52 8.76 0.82
CA VAL A 66 -3.34 8.46 1.65
C VAL A 66 -3.35 9.30 2.93
N LYS A 67 -3.68 10.59 2.84
CA LYS A 67 -3.82 11.48 4.01
C LYS A 67 -4.90 10.99 4.98
N HIS A 68 -5.89 10.28 4.50
CA HIS A 68 -6.95 9.66 5.31
C HIS A 68 -6.70 8.17 5.61
N HIS A 69 -5.44 7.73 5.54
CA HIS A 69 -4.99 6.36 5.84
C HIS A 69 -5.70 5.28 5.01
N LYS A 70 -6.09 5.61 3.79
CA LYS A 70 -6.61 4.66 2.81
C LYS A 70 -5.49 4.25 1.85
N SER A 71 -5.65 3.08 1.20
CA SER A 71 -4.80 2.73 0.06
C SER A 71 -4.81 3.86 -0.98
N PRO A 72 -3.66 4.19 -1.59
CA PRO A 72 -3.57 5.21 -2.64
C PRO A 72 -4.56 4.99 -3.77
N ILE A 73 -4.79 3.74 -4.13
CA ILE A 73 -5.68 3.33 -5.22
C ILE A 73 -6.96 2.73 -4.63
N PRO A 74 -8.16 3.09 -5.11
CA PRO A 74 -9.38 2.41 -4.71
C PRO A 74 -9.43 0.99 -5.26
N ALA A 75 -10.17 0.09 -4.61
CA ALA A 75 -10.37 -1.25 -5.15
C ALA A 75 -10.95 -1.17 -6.58
N TRP A 76 -10.43 -1.97 -7.51
CA TRP A 76 -10.91 -1.99 -8.90
C TRP A 76 -12.43 -2.23 -8.99
N SER A 77 -12.95 -3.10 -8.14
CA SER A 77 -14.38 -3.41 -8.06
C SER A 77 -15.27 -2.21 -7.71
N SER A 78 -14.71 -1.12 -7.15
CA SER A 78 -15.45 0.11 -6.89
C SER A 78 -15.46 1.08 -8.08
N CYS A 79 -14.66 0.79 -9.12
CA CYS A 79 -14.48 1.59 -10.31
C CYS A 79 -14.97 0.90 -11.59
N SER A 80 -15.14 -0.41 -11.59
CA SER A 80 -15.54 -1.21 -12.75
C SER A 80 -16.71 -2.11 -12.41
N ASN A 81 -17.65 -2.23 -13.34
CA ASN A 81 -18.72 -3.20 -13.27
C ASN A 81 -18.27 -4.62 -13.67
N ASN A 82 -17.05 -4.76 -14.18
CA ASN A 82 -16.46 -6.01 -14.63
C ASN A 82 -15.26 -6.38 -13.78
N ASN A 83 -15.44 -7.31 -12.85
CA ASN A 83 -14.38 -7.78 -11.95
C ASN A 83 -13.38 -8.76 -12.61
N ASN A 84 -13.56 -9.10 -13.88
CA ASN A 84 -12.72 -10.07 -14.60
C ASN A 84 -11.60 -9.42 -15.41
N ASP A 85 -11.35 -8.13 -15.27
CA ASP A 85 -10.35 -7.40 -16.07
C ASP A 85 -8.90 -7.70 -15.67
N GLY A 86 -8.70 -8.52 -14.64
CA GLY A 86 -7.36 -8.91 -14.15
C GLY A 86 -6.54 -7.72 -13.59
N MET A 87 -7.22 -6.61 -13.27
CA MET A 87 -6.58 -5.43 -12.71
C MET A 87 -6.21 -5.62 -11.25
N GLN A 88 -4.98 -5.31 -10.91
CA GLN A 88 -4.41 -5.40 -9.56
C GLN A 88 -3.51 -4.19 -9.32
N ASP A 89 -3.41 -3.78 -8.08
CA ASP A 89 -2.47 -2.76 -7.65
C ASP A 89 -1.54 -3.31 -6.56
N GLN A 90 -0.37 -2.70 -6.47
CA GLN A 90 0.55 -2.88 -5.36
C GLN A 90 1.01 -1.51 -4.89
N ASP A 91 0.92 -1.29 -3.59
CA ASP A 91 1.41 -0.07 -2.97
C ASP A 91 2.33 -0.37 -1.77
N GLY A 92 3.05 0.64 -1.33
CA GLY A 92 3.92 0.51 -0.19
C GLY A 92 4.84 1.70 -0.01
N VAL A 93 5.91 1.46 0.76
CA VAL A 93 6.96 2.45 1.01
C VAL A 93 8.27 2.03 0.37
N ALA A 94 9.09 3.02 0.02
CA ALA A 94 10.40 2.80 -0.55
C ALA A 94 11.41 3.80 0.04
N ALA A 95 12.62 3.32 0.33
CA ALA A 95 13.74 4.19 0.68
C ALA A 95 14.34 4.78 -0.59
N TYR A 96 14.40 6.10 -0.66
CA TYR A 96 15.05 6.83 -1.75
C TYR A 96 16.54 6.99 -1.47
N LEU A 97 17.36 6.56 -2.40
CA LEU A 97 18.80 6.73 -2.43
C LEU A 97 19.14 7.66 -3.59
N PRO A 98 19.58 8.89 -3.34
CA PRO A 98 20.01 9.80 -4.41
C PRO A 98 21.27 9.27 -5.12
N GLU A 99 21.55 9.82 -6.27
CA GLU A 99 22.83 9.60 -6.92
C GLU A 99 23.97 9.87 -5.92
N ARG A 100 24.91 8.95 -5.85
CA ARG A 100 26.05 9.04 -4.91
C ARG A 100 27.30 8.38 -5.45
N THR A 101 28.42 8.97 -5.10
CA THR A 101 29.73 8.38 -5.36
C THR A 101 30.14 7.49 -4.19
N VAL A 102 30.41 6.23 -4.46
CA VAL A 102 30.88 5.26 -3.48
C VAL A 102 32.31 4.85 -3.79
N LYS A 103 33.07 4.66 -2.73
CA LYS A 103 34.42 4.08 -2.79
C LYS A 103 34.27 2.59 -3.09
N THR A 104 35.00 2.09 -4.08
CA THR A 104 35.06 0.66 -4.37
C THR A 104 36.20 0.00 -3.59
N GLU A 105 36.24 -1.33 -3.59
CA GLU A 105 37.36 -2.09 -3.01
C GLU A 105 38.61 -2.07 -3.89
N LYS A 106 38.50 -1.62 -5.15
CA LYS A 106 39.62 -1.60 -6.08
C LYS A 106 40.57 -0.47 -5.74
N CYS A 107 41.82 -0.85 -5.48
CA CYS A 107 42.91 0.09 -5.26
C CYS A 107 43.55 0.46 -6.61
N LEU A 108 43.68 1.76 -6.87
CA LEU A 108 44.35 2.29 -8.06
C LEU A 108 45.82 2.52 -7.81
N GLU A 109 46.22 2.84 -6.58
CA GLU A 109 47.59 3.13 -6.21
C GLU A 109 47.88 2.68 -4.77
N TYR A 110 49.03 2.02 -4.58
CA TYR A 110 49.50 1.59 -3.28
C TYR A 110 50.64 2.48 -2.80
N ARG A 111 50.65 2.88 -1.53
CA ARG A 111 51.80 3.51 -0.91
C ARG A 111 52.83 2.48 -0.46
N PRO A 112 54.10 2.85 -0.35
CA PRO A 112 55.13 1.97 0.22
C PRO A 112 54.81 1.58 1.66
N GLY A 113 55.06 0.30 1.99
CA GLY A 113 54.81 -0.24 3.34
C GLY A 113 53.61 -1.14 3.41
N VAL A 114 53.42 -1.71 4.61
CA VAL A 114 52.30 -2.62 4.94
C VAL A 114 51.62 -2.16 6.20
N ASP A 115 50.34 -2.53 6.37
CA ASP A 115 49.59 -2.28 7.59
C ASP A 115 50.05 -3.23 8.71
N SER A 116 49.46 -3.13 9.90
CA SER A 116 49.74 -3.96 11.06
C SER A 116 49.50 -5.47 10.85
N TYR A 117 48.85 -5.83 9.74
CA TYR A 117 48.57 -7.20 9.33
C TYR A 117 49.41 -7.67 8.13
N GLY A 118 50.40 -6.89 7.71
CA GLY A 118 51.26 -7.20 6.57
C GLY A 118 50.62 -7.01 5.19
N ARG A 119 49.49 -6.25 5.08
CA ARG A 119 48.79 -5.99 3.82
C ARG A 119 49.25 -4.69 3.21
N SER A 120 49.34 -4.65 1.89
CA SER A 120 49.62 -3.41 1.14
C SER A 120 48.61 -2.32 1.45
N ILE A 121 49.07 -1.12 1.71
CA ILE A 121 48.23 0.03 2.05
C ILE A 121 47.79 0.75 0.80
N CYS A 122 46.50 0.75 0.50
CA CYS A 122 45.99 1.49 -0.63
C CYS A 122 45.93 2.99 -0.31
N GLN A 123 46.52 3.78 -1.23
CA GLN A 123 46.53 5.24 -1.13
C GLN A 123 45.43 5.87 -1.96
N ASN A 124 45.11 5.30 -3.11
CA ASN A 124 44.10 5.84 -4.02
C ASN A 124 43.11 4.72 -4.42
N PHE A 125 41.82 4.94 -4.15
CA PHE A 125 40.77 3.98 -4.44
C PHE A 125 39.99 4.40 -5.69
N GLU A 126 39.45 3.42 -6.40
CA GLU A 126 38.47 3.71 -7.45
C GLU A 126 37.15 4.14 -6.80
N TYR A 127 36.53 5.14 -7.40
CA TYR A 127 35.19 5.61 -7.01
C TYR A 127 34.21 5.34 -8.15
N LYS A 128 33.00 4.92 -7.80
CA LYS A 128 31.94 4.66 -8.76
C LYS A 128 30.71 5.50 -8.39
N THR A 129 30.16 6.19 -9.37
CA THR A 129 28.85 6.85 -9.22
C THR A 129 27.76 5.82 -9.39
N LEU A 130 26.89 5.72 -8.39
CA LEU A 130 25.67 4.93 -8.41
C LEU A 130 24.51 5.88 -8.73
N PRO A 131 23.63 5.52 -9.68
CA PRO A 131 22.47 6.34 -9.99
C PRO A 131 21.50 6.38 -8.80
N GLU A 132 20.58 7.33 -8.84
CA GLU A 132 19.45 7.34 -7.91
C GLU A 132 18.66 6.04 -8.03
N THR A 133 18.10 5.59 -6.92
CA THR A 133 17.31 4.36 -6.88
C THR A 133 16.34 4.36 -5.71
N TYR A 134 15.33 3.49 -5.80
CA TYR A 134 14.34 3.24 -4.75
C TYR A 134 14.44 1.78 -4.30
N ILE A 135 14.48 1.57 -2.98
CA ILE A 135 14.41 0.22 -2.38
C ILE A 135 12.99 0.03 -1.85
N LYS A 136 12.17 -0.69 -2.60
CA LYS A 136 10.77 -0.98 -2.24
C LYS A 136 10.67 -1.85 -1.00
N GLY A 137 9.57 -1.70 -0.27
CA GLY A 137 9.26 -2.48 0.94
C GLY A 137 10.05 -2.06 2.18
N THR A 138 10.85 -0.99 2.10
CA THR A 138 11.71 -0.55 3.20
C THR A 138 11.65 0.96 3.34
N PRO A 139 11.30 1.51 4.52
CA PRO A 139 11.38 2.94 4.77
C PRO A 139 12.83 3.38 4.99
N CYS A 140 13.13 4.65 4.74
CA CYS A 140 14.40 5.25 5.11
C CYS A 140 14.38 5.70 6.57
N ASN A 141 15.06 4.98 7.44
CA ASN A 141 15.23 5.34 8.84
C ASN A 141 16.54 6.09 9.05
N ARG A 142 16.49 7.28 9.65
CA ARG A 142 17.66 8.10 9.93
C ARG A 142 17.88 8.21 11.43
N TYR A 143 19.10 7.98 11.86
CA TYR A 143 19.54 8.04 13.24
C TYR A 143 20.69 9.02 13.33
N CYS A 144 20.54 10.08 14.13
CA CYS A 144 21.58 11.09 14.35
C CYS A 144 22.06 11.02 15.80
N GLY A 145 23.36 10.90 15.99
CA GLY A 145 24.03 10.90 17.30
C GLY A 145 25.20 11.86 17.31
N SER A 146 25.99 11.85 18.39
CA SER A 146 27.18 12.69 18.54
C SER A 146 28.27 12.44 17.49
N THR A 147 28.28 11.29 16.87
CA THR A 147 29.25 10.86 15.82
C THR A 147 28.75 11.10 14.39
N GLY A 148 27.56 11.69 14.21
CA GLY A 148 26.96 11.95 12.91
C GLY A 148 25.63 11.26 12.70
N CYS A 149 25.11 11.38 11.48
CA CYS A 149 23.85 10.76 11.07
C CYS A 149 24.13 9.49 10.24
N HIS A 150 23.42 8.44 10.58
CA HIS A 150 23.39 7.18 9.81
C HIS A 150 22.00 6.94 9.26
N SER A 151 21.89 6.25 8.15
CA SER A 151 20.60 5.83 7.58
C SER A 151 20.55 4.32 7.35
N SER A 152 19.35 3.77 7.41
CA SER A 152 19.07 2.38 7.06
C SER A 152 17.86 2.37 6.10
N PRO A 153 18.05 1.91 4.85
CA PRO A 153 19.28 1.48 4.18
C PRO A 153 20.36 2.57 4.15
N GLN A 154 21.63 2.14 4.09
CA GLN A 154 22.74 3.09 4.10
C GLN A 154 22.71 4.02 2.88
N GLY A 155 22.78 5.33 3.14
CA GLY A 155 22.76 6.38 2.12
C GLY A 155 21.38 6.81 1.68
N CYS A 156 20.31 6.26 2.23
CA CYS A 156 18.97 6.77 1.95
C CYS A 156 18.75 8.14 2.61
N THR A 157 17.94 8.97 1.97
CA THR A 157 17.67 10.35 2.43
C THR A 157 16.19 10.61 2.72
N ALA A 158 15.27 9.84 2.14
CA ALA A 158 13.84 10.01 2.32
C ALA A 158 13.08 8.68 2.17
N THR A 159 11.89 8.64 2.74
CA THR A 159 10.91 7.59 2.48
C THR A 159 9.88 8.13 1.48
N TYR A 160 9.65 7.39 0.42
CA TYR A 160 8.60 7.63 -0.56
C TYR A 160 7.52 6.56 -0.42
N HIS A 161 6.32 6.89 -0.82
CA HIS A 161 5.29 5.92 -1.14
C HIS A 161 5.39 5.55 -2.62
N TYR A 162 4.94 4.37 -2.97
CA TYR A 162 4.86 3.98 -4.38
C TYR A 162 3.54 3.29 -4.67
N VAL A 163 3.14 3.35 -5.93
CA VAL A 163 2.04 2.56 -6.48
C VAL A 163 2.46 1.96 -7.81
N GLU A 164 1.97 0.75 -8.05
CA GLU A 164 2.15 -0.02 -9.28
C GLU A 164 0.81 -0.60 -9.68
N ILE A 165 0.55 -0.63 -10.97
CA ILE A 165 -0.66 -1.23 -11.52
C ILE A 165 -0.28 -2.40 -12.41
N PHE A 166 -1.04 -3.47 -12.26
CA PHE A 166 -0.84 -4.70 -13.01
C PHE A 166 -2.14 -5.08 -13.73
N GLN A 167 -2.01 -5.66 -14.91
CA GLN A 167 -3.09 -6.32 -15.61
C GLN A 167 -2.67 -7.75 -15.97
N ASN A 168 -3.44 -8.73 -15.55
CA ASN A 168 -3.12 -10.14 -15.74
C ASN A 168 -1.71 -10.53 -15.24
N GLY A 169 -1.26 -9.92 -14.14
CA GLY A 169 0.04 -10.14 -13.52
C GLY A 169 1.22 -9.43 -14.21
N GLN A 170 0.98 -8.63 -15.24
CA GLN A 170 2.00 -7.80 -15.90
C GLN A 170 1.84 -6.35 -15.46
N GLN A 171 2.95 -5.72 -15.07
CA GLN A 171 2.95 -4.31 -14.71
C GLN A 171 2.61 -3.44 -15.92
N ILE A 172 1.69 -2.49 -15.73
CA ILE A 172 1.32 -1.48 -16.71
C ILE A 172 2.03 -0.18 -16.36
N GLY A 173 2.77 0.37 -17.30
CA GLY A 173 3.49 1.63 -17.11
C GLY A 173 4.62 1.52 -16.09
N GLU A 174 4.93 2.65 -15.45
CA GLU A 174 6.04 2.76 -14.51
C GLU A 174 5.54 2.81 -13.06
N THR A 175 6.43 2.49 -12.13
CA THR A 175 6.17 2.71 -10.70
C THR A 175 6.09 4.21 -10.43
N TYR A 176 4.99 4.67 -9.86
CA TYR A 176 4.86 6.07 -9.45
C TYR A 176 5.28 6.24 -7.99
N TYR A 177 6.30 7.07 -7.76
CA TYR A 177 6.80 7.40 -6.42
C TYR A 177 6.33 8.80 -6.01
N PHE A 178 5.90 8.96 -4.74
CA PHE A 178 5.38 10.23 -4.24
C PHE A 178 5.61 10.40 -2.73
N THR A 179 5.52 11.66 -2.27
CA THR A 179 5.45 12.06 -0.86
C THR A 179 4.15 12.80 -0.61
N TYR A 180 3.69 12.88 0.64
CA TYR A 180 2.48 13.62 1.04
C TYR A 180 2.68 14.31 2.39
#